data_e08e9e843292db10fb8a016b7e298a46
#
_entry.id   e08e9e843292db10fb8a016b7e298a46
#
_cell.length_a   1.000
_cell.length_b   1.000
_cell.length_c   1.000
_cell.angle_alpha   90.00
_cell.angle_beta   90.00
_cell.angle_gamma   90.00
#
_symmetry.space_group_name_H-M   'P 1'
#
loop_
_entity.id
_entity.type
_entity.pdbx_description
1 polymer ?
#
loop_
_entity_poly.entity_id
_entity_poly.type
_entity_poly.pdbx_seq_one_letter_code
_entity_poly.pdbx_strand_id
1 'polypeptide(L)'
;HVSPATALDAVDAYRRAFVPSATLVRPYLMVSADVVVGRDLADAQRIARPYGAWVQGIRRGEGATRYLSPEAAEAIVLEDDLVQDRVSTQFVGDANAVVKGLETLVRATEADELIVTTNAHRHEDRVQSQEWLAQAWLAA
;
A
#
# COMPACT_ATOMS: atom_id res chain seq x y z
N HIS A 1 -2.49 -5.20 -5.98
CA HIS A 1 -1.86 -5.50 -4.70
C HIS A 1 -1.97 -7.00 -4.44
N VAL A 2 -0.87 -7.68 -4.56
CA VAL A 2 -0.70 -9.11 -4.27
C VAL A 2 0.13 -9.23 -2.99
N SER A 3 0.06 -10.39 -2.34
CA SER A 3 0.90 -10.63 -1.16
C SER A 3 2.39 -10.44 -1.51
N PRO A 4 3.25 -10.04 -0.59
CA PRO A 4 4.68 -9.85 -0.86
C PRO A 4 5.34 -11.09 -1.49
N ALA A 5 4.99 -12.29 -1.05
CA ALA A 5 5.51 -13.53 -1.63
C ALA A 5 5.13 -13.68 -3.11
N THR A 6 3.84 -13.47 -3.44
CA THR A 6 3.37 -13.53 -4.84
C THR A 6 4.02 -12.45 -5.71
N ALA A 7 4.29 -11.27 -5.14
CA ALA A 7 4.96 -10.19 -5.88
C ALA A 7 6.41 -10.59 -6.22
N LEU A 8 7.16 -11.17 -5.28
CA LEU A 8 8.53 -11.62 -5.53
C LEU A 8 8.58 -12.74 -6.57
N ASP A 9 7.69 -13.73 -6.50
CA ASP A 9 7.59 -14.79 -7.51
C ASP A 9 7.32 -14.23 -8.92
N ALA A 10 6.42 -13.23 -9.00
CA ALA A 10 6.12 -12.57 -10.26
C ALA A 10 7.32 -11.77 -10.83
N VAL A 11 8.05 -11.07 -9.95
CA VAL A 11 9.29 -10.35 -10.32
C VAL A 11 10.33 -11.31 -10.88
N ASP A 12 10.55 -12.42 -10.19
CA ASP A 12 11.50 -13.44 -10.61
C ASP A 12 11.09 -14.09 -11.94
N ALA A 13 9.81 -14.40 -12.11
CA ALA A 13 9.28 -14.95 -13.36
C ALA A 13 9.47 -13.97 -14.52
N TYR A 14 9.16 -12.68 -14.30
CA TYR A 14 9.36 -11.62 -15.28
C TYR A 14 10.83 -11.50 -15.71
N ARG A 15 11.75 -11.43 -14.74
CA ARG A 15 13.18 -11.31 -15.02
C ARG A 15 13.74 -12.49 -15.78
N ARG A 16 13.33 -13.71 -15.42
CA ARG A 16 13.77 -14.94 -16.14
C ARG A 16 13.24 -15.01 -17.56
N ALA A 17 12.02 -14.50 -17.81
CA ALA A 17 11.39 -14.55 -19.11
C ALA A 17 11.71 -13.34 -20.00
N PHE A 18 12.41 -12.32 -19.47
CA PHE A 18 12.67 -11.09 -20.20
C PHE A 18 13.56 -11.33 -21.42
N VAL A 19 13.13 -10.80 -22.56
CA VAL A 19 13.90 -10.78 -23.80
C VAL A 19 14.15 -9.33 -24.20
N PRO A 20 15.42 -8.91 -24.33
CA PRO A 20 15.76 -7.54 -24.72
C PRO A 20 15.15 -7.16 -26.08
N SER A 21 14.77 -5.89 -26.22
CA SER A 21 14.24 -5.31 -27.45
C SER A 21 14.96 -3.99 -27.78
N ALA A 22 14.63 -3.39 -28.92
CA ALA A 22 15.20 -2.10 -29.32
C ALA A 22 14.82 -0.96 -28.35
N THR A 23 13.69 -1.08 -27.64
CA THR A 23 13.20 -0.07 -26.72
C THR A 23 13.51 -0.36 -25.26
N LEU A 24 13.75 -1.62 -24.90
CA LEU A 24 13.99 -2.04 -23.53
C LEU A 24 15.12 -3.08 -23.49
N VAL A 25 16.32 -2.66 -23.15
CA VAL A 25 17.52 -3.52 -23.16
C VAL A 25 17.70 -4.34 -21.88
N ARG A 26 17.04 -3.97 -20.78
CA ARG A 26 16.99 -4.70 -19.51
C ARG A 26 15.58 -4.67 -18.94
N PRO A 27 15.23 -5.59 -18.01
CA PRO A 27 13.96 -5.51 -17.32
C PRO A 27 13.77 -4.14 -16.64
N TYR A 28 12.57 -3.59 -16.73
CA TYR A 28 12.15 -2.40 -16.00
C TYR A 28 10.96 -2.76 -15.12
N LEU A 29 11.12 -2.59 -13.81
CA LEU A 29 10.12 -3.02 -12.84
C LEU A 29 9.51 -1.84 -12.11
N MET A 30 8.20 -1.73 -12.19
CA MET A 30 7.40 -0.81 -11.39
C MET A 30 6.62 -1.60 -10.34
N VAL A 31 6.71 -1.20 -9.07
CA VAL A 31 6.00 -1.83 -7.95
C VAL A 31 5.06 -0.83 -7.33
N SER A 32 3.82 -1.25 -7.05
CA SER A 32 2.84 -0.40 -6.38
C SER A 32 2.77 -0.72 -4.88
N ALA A 33 2.55 0.32 -4.07
CA ALA A 33 2.38 0.22 -2.62
C ALA A 33 1.20 1.08 -2.15
N ASP A 34 0.37 0.51 -1.25
CA ASP A 34 -0.64 1.28 -0.52
C ASP A 34 -0.01 1.87 0.74
N VAL A 35 -0.10 3.18 0.89
CA VAL A 35 0.56 3.93 1.96
C VAL A 35 -0.45 4.79 2.70
N VAL A 36 -0.37 4.79 4.02
CA VAL A 36 -1.07 5.76 4.88
C VAL A 36 -0.06 6.31 5.88
N VAL A 37 0.29 7.59 5.72
CA VAL A 37 1.15 8.31 6.65
C VAL A 37 0.28 9.18 7.56
N GLY A 38 0.43 8.98 8.87
CA GLY A 38 -0.15 9.82 9.92
C GLY A 38 0.93 10.59 10.69
N ARG A 39 0.51 11.41 11.65
CA ARG A 39 1.42 12.11 12.57
C ARG A 39 2.22 11.14 13.43
N ASP A 40 1.61 10.02 13.74
CA ASP A 40 2.14 8.88 14.46
C ASP A 40 1.43 7.60 14.02
N LEU A 41 1.83 6.46 14.57
CA LEU A 41 1.24 5.16 14.24
C LEU A 41 -0.28 5.11 14.54
N ALA A 42 -0.72 5.69 15.65
CA ALA A 42 -2.13 5.65 16.05
C ALA A 42 -3.01 6.45 15.09
N ASP A 43 -2.56 7.64 14.69
CA ASP A 43 -3.25 8.47 13.70
C ASP A 43 -3.28 7.78 12.32
N ALA A 44 -2.17 7.21 11.88
CA ALA A 44 -2.11 6.45 10.62
C ALA A 44 -3.06 5.24 10.62
N GLN A 45 -3.10 4.47 11.71
CA GLN A 45 -4.01 3.34 11.88
C GLN A 45 -5.48 3.78 11.86
N ARG A 46 -5.82 4.89 12.50
CA ARG A 46 -7.17 5.48 12.47
C ARG A 46 -7.57 5.81 11.02
N ILE A 47 -6.68 6.47 10.27
CA ILE A 47 -6.92 6.84 8.86
C ILE A 47 -7.07 5.60 7.98
N ALA A 48 -6.26 4.56 8.21
CA ALA A 48 -6.24 3.32 7.41
C ALA A 48 -7.42 2.37 7.72
N ARG A 49 -8.05 2.47 8.90
CA ARG A 49 -9.08 1.53 9.37
C ARG A 49 -10.23 1.28 8.37
N PRO A 50 -10.76 2.29 7.63
CA PRO A 50 -11.84 2.06 6.67
C PRO A 50 -11.50 1.06 5.56
N TYR A 51 -10.21 0.88 5.26
CA TYR A 51 -9.78 -0.07 4.24
C TYR A 51 -10.14 -1.51 4.57
N GLY A 52 -9.93 -1.95 5.82
CA GLY A 52 -10.33 -3.28 6.28
C GLY A 52 -11.83 -3.51 6.16
N ALA A 53 -12.64 -2.54 6.58
CA ALA A 53 -14.09 -2.62 6.45
C ALA A 53 -14.55 -2.70 4.98
N TRP A 54 -13.92 -1.94 4.10
CA TRP A 54 -14.21 -1.96 2.67
C TRP A 54 -13.82 -3.31 2.02
N VAL A 55 -12.66 -3.87 2.36
CA VAL A 55 -12.22 -5.20 1.90
C VAL A 55 -13.20 -6.27 2.38
N GLN A 56 -13.60 -6.24 3.65
CA GLN A 56 -14.55 -7.18 4.23
C GLN A 56 -15.89 -7.16 3.50
N GLY A 57 -16.46 -5.99 3.22
CA GLY A 57 -17.69 -5.84 2.48
C GLY A 57 -17.60 -6.46 1.08
N ILE A 58 -16.52 -6.23 0.35
CA ILE A 58 -16.29 -6.84 -0.97
C ILE A 58 -16.23 -8.37 -0.85
N ARG A 59 -15.51 -8.91 0.13
CA ARG A 59 -15.37 -10.37 0.30
C ARG A 59 -16.64 -11.07 0.76
N ARG A 60 -17.53 -10.33 1.43
CA ARG A 60 -18.89 -10.81 1.76
C ARG A 60 -19.86 -10.71 0.58
N GLY A 61 -19.44 -10.20 -0.56
CA GLY A 61 -20.29 -10.06 -1.74
C GLY A 61 -21.16 -8.81 -1.75
N GLU A 62 -20.93 -7.86 -0.84
CA GLU A 62 -21.69 -6.59 -0.76
C GLU A 62 -21.28 -5.61 -1.88
N GLY A 63 -20.21 -5.94 -2.62
CA GLY A 63 -19.65 -5.11 -3.67
C GLY A 63 -18.81 -3.95 -3.14
N ALA A 64 -18.39 -3.07 -4.05
CA ALA A 64 -17.64 -1.86 -3.69
C ALA A 64 -18.59 -0.79 -3.16
N THR A 65 -18.88 -0.82 -1.88
CA THR A 65 -19.71 0.17 -1.20
C THR A 65 -18.93 1.49 -0.98
N ARG A 66 -19.62 2.52 -0.49
CA ARG A 66 -18.99 3.79 -0.15
C ARG A 66 -17.88 3.57 0.90
N TYR A 67 -16.72 4.15 0.65
CA TYR A 67 -15.61 4.13 1.59
C TYR A 67 -15.98 4.92 2.86
N LEU A 68 -15.93 4.26 4.02
CA LEU A 68 -16.41 4.81 5.28
C LEU A 68 -15.46 5.88 5.84
N SER A 69 -15.97 6.73 6.74
CA SER A 69 -15.09 7.54 7.58
C SER A 69 -14.42 6.66 8.64
N PRO A 70 -13.26 7.10 9.22
CA PRO A 70 -12.62 6.38 10.32
C PRO A 70 -13.58 6.11 11.47
N GLU A 71 -14.39 7.10 11.86
CA GLU A 71 -15.35 7.01 12.96
C GLU A 71 -16.46 5.98 12.68
N ALA A 72 -16.96 5.93 11.44
CA ALA A 72 -17.94 4.94 11.04
C ALA A 72 -17.33 3.52 10.97
N ALA A 73 -16.07 3.40 10.59
CA ALA A 73 -15.37 2.14 10.53
C ALA A 73 -15.02 1.57 11.92
N GLU A 74 -14.95 2.41 12.96
CA GLU A 74 -14.71 1.95 14.34
C GLU A 74 -15.81 1.02 14.85
N ALA A 75 -17.05 1.22 14.41
CA ALA A 75 -18.18 0.38 14.80
C ALA A 75 -18.17 -1.00 14.10
N ILE A 76 -17.31 -1.22 13.10
CA ILE A 76 -17.25 -2.47 12.36
C ILE A 76 -16.24 -3.40 13.00
N VAL A 77 -16.69 -4.59 13.37
CA VAL A 77 -15.81 -5.69 13.78
C VAL A 77 -15.22 -6.33 12.53
N LEU A 78 -13.90 -6.27 12.40
CA LEU A 78 -13.19 -6.89 11.28
C LEU A 78 -13.00 -8.39 11.58
N GLU A 79 -13.23 -9.21 10.57
CA GLU A 79 -12.94 -10.64 10.57
C GLU A 79 -11.55 -10.85 9.97
N ASP A 80 -10.59 -11.23 10.80
CA ASP A 80 -9.17 -11.32 10.40
C ASP A 80 -8.96 -12.22 9.20
N ASP A 81 -9.65 -13.35 9.12
CA ASP A 81 -9.61 -14.29 7.99
C ASP A 81 -10.08 -13.66 6.67
N LEU A 82 -10.93 -12.64 6.73
CA LEU A 82 -11.38 -11.91 5.55
C LEU A 82 -10.49 -10.74 5.15
N VAL A 83 -9.68 -10.17 6.04
CA VAL A 83 -9.04 -8.89 5.75
C VAL A 83 -7.52 -8.87 5.94
N GLN A 84 -6.97 -9.73 6.79
CA GLN A 84 -5.59 -9.64 7.26
C GLN A 84 -4.57 -9.71 6.12
N ASP A 85 -4.77 -10.55 5.13
CA ASP A 85 -3.88 -10.69 3.98
C ASP A 85 -3.79 -9.39 3.13
N ARG A 86 -4.81 -8.53 3.19
CA ARG A 86 -4.85 -7.25 2.48
C ARG A 86 -4.40 -6.09 3.36
N VAL A 87 -4.87 -6.04 4.60
CA VAL A 87 -4.50 -4.99 5.55
C VAL A 87 -2.99 -5.05 5.85
N SER A 88 -2.43 -6.24 5.99
CA SER A 88 -0.99 -6.43 6.24
C SER A 88 -0.08 -6.03 5.08
N THR A 89 -0.61 -5.79 3.89
CA THR A 89 0.17 -5.30 2.73
C THR A 89 0.27 -3.78 2.66
N GLN A 90 -0.46 -3.05 3.49
CA GLN A 90 -0.38 -1.59 3.55
C GLN A 90 0.83 -1.14 4.38
N PHE A 91 1.45 -0.06 3.95
CA PHE A 91 2.47 0.65 4.72
C PHE A 91 1.79 1.75 5.54
N VAL A 92 1.59 1.50 6.83
CA VAL A 92 0.85 2.39 7.74
C VAL A 92 1.74 2.81 8.90
N GLY A 93 1.93 4.11 9.10
CA GLY A 93 2.78 4.63 10.18
C GLY A 93 3.09 6.11 10.06
N ASP A 94 4.07 6.57 10.84
CA ASP A 94 4.70 7.86 10.57
C ASP A 94 5.55 7.81 9.30
N ALA A 95 5.95 8.98 8.81
CA ALA A 95 6.66 9.09 7.54
C ALA A 95 7.96 8.28 7.50
N ASN A 96 8.74 8.28 8.60
CA ASN A 96 10.02 7.57 8.66
C ASN A 96 9.84 6.05 8.64
N ALA A 97 8.85 5.54 9.39
CA ALA A 97 8.53 4.12 9.40
C ALA A 97 8.08 3.64 8.01
N VAL A 98 7.24 4.42 7.34
CA VAL A 98 6.75 4.11 5.99
C VAL A 98 7.89 4.13 4.97
N VAL A 99 8.75 5.16 4.97
CA VAL A 99 9.93 5.24 4.09
C VAL A 99 10.81 4.00 4.26
N LYS A 100 11.15 3.61 5.50
CA LYS A 100 11.95 2.42 5.79
C LYS A 100 11.30 1.13 5.25
N GLY A 101 9.98 1.02 5.35
CA GLY A 101 9.22 -0.09 4.76
C GLY A 101 9.31 -0.13 3.24
N LEU A 102 9.11 1.01 2.59
CA LEU A 102 9.21 1.15 1.14
C LEU A 102 10.63 0.89 0.62
N GLU A 103 11.66 1.36 1.30
CA GLU A 103 13.05 1.03 0.97
C GLU A 103 13.32 -0.48 1.05
N THR A 104 12.71 -1.15 2.03
CA THR A 104 12.81 -2.62 2.14
C THR A 104 12.13 -3.30 0.96
N LEU A 105 10.95 -2.81 0.53
CA LEU A 105 10.27 -3.29 -0.67
C LEU A 105 11.13 -3.07 -1.92
N VAL A 106 11.70 -1.88 -2.11
CA VAL A 106 12.58 -1.57 -3.25
C VAL A 106 13.79 -2.51 -3.26
N ARG A 107 14.47 -2.69 -2.13
CA ARG A 107 15.62 -3.61 -2.05
C ARG A 107 15.23 -5.05 -2.36
N ALA A 108 14.08 -5.53 -1.85
CA ALA A 108 13.63 -6.89 -2.08
C ALA A 108 13.22 -7.17 -3.52
N THR A 109 12.64 -6.18 -4.19
CA THR A 109 12.15 -6.30 -5.56
C THR A 109 13.16 -5.79 -6.60
N GLU A 110 14.16 -5.00 -6.18
CA GLU A 110 15.05 -4.22 -7.05
C GLU A 110 14.23 -3.42 -8.08
N ALA A 111 13.14 -2.81 -7.63
CA ALA A 111 12.26 -2.02 -8.48
C ALA A 111 12.97 -0.75 -8.97
N ASP A 112 12.75 -0.43 -10.24
CA ASP A 112 13.22 0.83 -10.85
C ASP A 112 12.31 1.99 -10.45
N GLU A 113 11.03 1.72 -10.13
CA GLU A 113 10.03 2.75 -9.80
C GLU A 113 8.99 2.24 -8.79
N LEU A 114 8.57 3.14 -7.87
CA LEU A 114 7.44 2.92 -6.97
C LEU A 114 6.24 3.76 -7.39
N ILE A 115 5.07 3.12 -7.46
CA ILE A 115 3.78 3.80 -7.59
C ILE A 115 3.09 3.74 -6.23
N VAL A 116 2.88 4.91 -5.61
CA VAL A 116 2.26 5.00 -4.29
C VAL A 116 0.80 5.42 -4.42
N THR A 117 -0.07 4.70 -3.74
CA THR A 117 -1.48 5.05 -3.58
C THR A 117 -1.80 5.28 -2.11
N THR A 118 -2.75 6.18 -1.83
CA THR A 118 -3.24 6.41 -0.47
C THR A 118 -4.76 6.35 -0.46
N ASN A 119 -5.30 5.35 0.23
CA ASN A 119 -6.72 5.17 0.43
C ASN A 119 -7.12 5.75 1.78
N ALA A 120 -7.68 6.96 1.79
CA ALA A 120 -8.23 7.61 2.97
C ALA A 120 -9.57 8.26 2.65
N HIS A 121 -10.45 8.35 3.66
CA HIS A 121 -11.79 8.90 3.50
C HIS A 121 -11.76 10.40 3.18
N ARG A 122 -10.98 11.16 3.95
CA ARG A 122 -10.89 12.61 3.79
C ARG A 122 -9.85 12.96 2.74
N HIS A 123 -10.13 13.97 1.93
CA HIS A 123 -9.19 14.48 0.94
C HIS A 123 -7.91 15.01 1.61
N GLU A 124 -8.07 15.72 2.71
CA GLU A 124 -6.97 16.32 3.47
C GLU A 124 -6.00 15.25 3.98
N ASP A 125 -6.51 14.12 4.51
CA ASP A 125 -5.68 13.00 4.97
C ASP A 125 -4.87 12.40 3.80
N ARG A 126 -5.46 12.33 2.59
CA ARG A 126 -4.73 11.84 1.40
C ARG A 126 -3.60 12.79 1.00
N VAL A 127 -3.90 14.08 0.90
CA VAL A 127 -2.90 15.10 0.53
C VAL A 127 -1.77 15.10 1.55
N GLN A 128 -2.10 15.16 2.83
CA GLN A 128 -1.12 15.21 3.90
C GLN A 128 -0.23 13.97 3.97
N SER A 129 -0.82 12.78 3.77
CA SER A 129 -0.06 11.53 3.71
C SER A 129 0.97 11.56 2.58
N GLN A 130 0.60 12.04 1.39
CA GLN A 130 1.51 12.15 0.25
C GLN A 130 2.60 13.21 0.47
N GLU A 131 2.26 14.36 1.05
CA GLU A 131 3.21 15.42 1.36
C GLU A 131 4.26 14.96 2.37
N TRP A 132 3.84 14.35 3.48
CA TRP A 132 4.76 13.84 4.50
C TRP A 132 5.65 12.71 3.98
N LEU A 133 5.08 11.81 3.17
CA LEU A 133 5.86 10.78 2.51
C LEU A 133 6.91 11.38 1.59
N ALA A 134 6.52 12.33 0.72
CA ALA A 134 7.44 12.95 -0.23
C ALA A 134 8.58 13.71 0.47
N GLN A 135 8.27 14.46 1.53
CA GLN A 135 9.28 15.16 2.33
C GLN A 135 10.28 14.20 2.97
N ALA A 136 9.80 13.11 3.57
CA ALA A 136 10.66 12.14 4.22
C ALA A 136 11.48 11.33 3.20
N TRP A 137 10.89 10.96 2.06
CA TRP A 137 11.58 10.23 0.98
C TRP A 137 12.72 11.03 0.35
N LEU A 138 12.51 12.33 0.15
CA LEU A 138 13.54 13.20 -0.43
C LEU A 138 14.65 13.58 0.57
N ALA A 139 14.43 13.35 1.86
CA ALA A 139 15.41 13.61 2.92
C ALA A 139 16.23 12.37 3.31
N ALA A 140 15.84 11.18 2.83
CA ALA A 140 16.50 9.90 3.12
C ALA A 140 17.64 9.62 2.14
#